data_6257b803de28e597466e9d15500f8abe
#
_entry.id   6257b803de28e597466e9d15500f8abe
#
_cell.length_a   1.000
_cell.length_b   1.000
_cell.length_c   1.000
_cell.angle_alpha   90.00
_cell.angle_beta   90.00
_cell.angle_gamma   90.00
#
_symmetry.space_group_name_H-M   'P 1'
#
loop_
_entity.id
_entity.type
_entity.pdbx_description
1 polymer ?
#
loop_
_entity_poly.entity_id
_entity_poly.type
_entity_poly.pdbx_seq_one_letter_code
_entity_poly.pdbx_strand_id
1 'polypeptide(L)'
;MARPKKPLLKTDVDLSGVAQSTMFVGFSSATALSALVLVLGIGAYMFVRRLVKYSELREDWEDAFGPHRFSYKELYHATKGFSDKNLLGSGGFGSVYRSNLRKPEMEVAVKRVSHESRQGMKEFVAELASIGRLRHRNLVPLLGYCRRKGELLLVYDYMPNGSLDKYLYDGSSGTLDWRQRFHVIRGVASGLLYLHEDWEQVVIHRDVKASNVLLDSEKNGRLGDFGLARLYDHGADAQTTHVVGTMGYLAPELGHTGKATPSTDVFAFGAFLLEITCGEGQFSKTSATTASCSWIG
;
A
#
# COMPACT_ATOMS: atom_id res chain seq x y z
N MET A 1 91.14 70.55 -8.74
CA MET A 1 89.91 70.21 -9.48
C MET A 1 89.41 68.80 -9.08
N ALA A 2 88.48 68.73 -8.13
CA ALA A 2 87.95 67.45 -7.66
C ALA A 2 86.43 67.35 -8.07
N ARG A 3 86.08 66.29 -8.78
CA ARG A 3 84.67 66.01 -9.15
C ARG A 3 83.96 65.38 -7.96
N PRO A 4 82.69 65.77 -7.67
CA PRO A 4 81.90 65.13 -6.64
C PRO A 4 81.34 63.80 -7.11
N LYS A 5 81.38 62.77 -6.25
CA LYS A 5 80.74 61.47 -6.44
C LYS A 5 79.27 61.62 -6.17
N LYS A 6 78.43 61.13 -7.11
CA LYS A 6 77.00 60.97 -6.92
C LYS A 6 76.70 59.82 -5.92
N PRO A 7 75.74 59.99 -5.02
CA PRO A 7 75.33 58.89 -4.13
C PRO A 7 74.40 57.87 -4.89
N LEU A 8 74.73 56.60 -4.75
CA LEU A 8 73.89 55.48 -5.19
C LEU A 8 72.67 55.39 -4.29
N LEU A 9 71.48 55.57 -4.87
CA LEU A 9 70.20 55.27 -4.23
C LEU A 9 70.05 53.75 -4.15
N LYS A 10 70.17 53.18 -2.95
CA LYS A 10 69.75 51.82 -2.69
C LYS A 10 68.22 51.86 -2.53
N THR A 11 67.47 51.42 -3.50
CA THR A 11 66.04 51.08 -3.34
C THR A 11 66.00 49.65 -2.78
N ASP A 12 65.92 49.57 -1.46
CA ASP A 12 65.51 48.32 -0.79
C ASP A 12 64.04 48.15 -1.04
N VAL A 13 63.67 47.33 -2.05
CA VAL A 13 62.30 46.87 -2.29
C VAL A 13 61.98 45.86 -1.19
N ASP A 14 61.08 46.21 -0.29
CA ASP A 14 60.59 45.32 0.75
C ASP A 14 59.80 44.16 0.13
N LEU A 15 60.48 43.05 -0.15
CA LEU A 15 59.91 41.83 -0.68
C LEU A 15 59.09 41.03 0.33
N SER A 16 59.17 41.41 1.63
CA SER A 16 58.48 40.69 2.69
C SER A 16 56.92 40.93 2.67
N GLY A 17 56.52 42.13 2.33
CA GLY A 17 55.10 42.51 2.23
C GLY A 17 54.40 41.87 1.01
N VAL A 18 55.14 41.72 -0.09
CA VAL A 18 54.59 41.06 -1.31
C VAL A 18 54.45 39.58 -1.12
N ALA A 19 55.40 38.90 -0.45
CA ALA A 19 55.32 37.46 -0.14
C ALA A 19 54.17 37.13 0.84
N GLN A 20 53.95 37.99 1.87
CA GLN A 20 52.82 37.80 2.79
C GLN A 20 51.47 38.02 2.12
N SER A 21 51.28 39.00 1.26
CA SER A 21 50.03 39.26 0.56
C SER A 21 49.71 38.15 -0.45
N THR A 22 50.69 37.60 -1.15
CA THR A 22 50.47 36.47 -2.07
C THR A 22 50.17 35.16 -1.35
N MET A 23 50.73 34.94 -0.14
CA MET A 23 50.37 33.82 0.71
C MET A 23 48.92 33.90 1.23
N PHE A 24 48.48 35.08 1.71
CA PHE A 24 47.10 35.29 2.17
C PHE A 24 46.08 35.13 1.05
N VAL A 25 46.35 35.64 -0.14
CA VAL A 25 45.48 35.46 -1.32
C VAL A 25 45.43 33.97 -1.74
N GLY A 26 46.55 33.25 -1.72
CA GLY A 26 46.64 31.83 -2.00
C GLY A 26 45.85 30.97 -1.00
N PHE A 27 45.97 31.27 0.30
CA PHE A 27 45.16 30.57 1.35
C PHE A 27 43.66 30.87 1.23
N SER A 28 43.28 32.07 0.94
CA SER A 28 41.88 32.48 0.74
C SER A 28 41.25 31.80 -0.50
N SER A 29 42.00 31.69 -1.61
CA SER A 29 41.50 31.02 -2.80
C SER A 29 41.43 29.50 -2.64
N ALA A 30 42.39 28.87 -1.94
CA ALA A 30 42.36 27.43 -1.66
C ALA A 30 41.19 27.05 -0.74
N THR A 31 40.91 27.85 0.29
CA THR A 31 39.75 27.62 1.17
C THR A 31 38.42 27.82 0.45
N ALA A 32 38.33 28.83 -0.41
CA ALA A 32 37.13 29.06 -1.23
C ALA A 32 36.88 27.90 -2.23
N LEU A 33 37.94 27.38 -2.84
CA LEU A 33 37.84 26.22 -3.76
C LEU A 33 37.43 24.95 -3.02
N SER A 34 37.99 24.69 -1.83
CA SER A 34 37.64 23.53 -1.02
C SER A 34 36.17 23.62 -0.53
N ALA A 35 35.71 24.81 -0.14
CA ALA A 35 34.33 25.04 0.24
C ALA A 35 33.37 24.81 -0.95
N LEU A 36 33.73 25.27 -2.14
CA LEU A 36 32.94 25.05 -3.37
C LEU A 36 32.83 23.56 -3.70
N VAL A 37 33.95 22.82 -3.64
CA VAL A 37 33.95 21.36 -3.87
C VAL A 37 33.09 20.62 -2.86
N LEU A 38 33.13 21.02 -1.58
CA LEU A 38 32.31 20.45 -0.54
C LEU A 38 30.81 20.68 -0.82
N VAL A 39 30.41 21.91 -1.17
CA VAL A 39 29.03 22.26 -1.50
C VAL A 39 28.54 21.48 -2.72
N LEU A 40 29.35 21.38 -3.77
CA LEU A 40 29.02 20.60 -4.96
C LEU A 40 28.92 19.10 -4.64
N GLY A 41 29.81 18.57 -3.79
CA GLY A 41 29.78 17.18 -3.33
C GLY A 41 28.52 16.88 -2.52
N ILE A 42 28.15 17.74 -1.60
CA ILE A 42 26.90 17.63 -0.82
C ILE A 42 25.68 17.73 -1.75
N GLY A 43 25.69 18.68 -2.70
CA GLY A 43 24.63 18.83 -3.70
C GLY A 43 24.46 17.57 -4.56
N ALA A 44 25.57 17.04 -5.09
CA ALA A 44 25.58 15.80 -5.86
C ALA A 44 25.11 14.60 -5.02
N TYR A 45 25.60 14.46 -3.79
CA TYR A 45 25.15 13.41 -2.87
C TYR A 45 23.65 13.49 -2.60
N MET A 46 23.13 14.69 -2.29
CA MET A 46 21.69 14.89 -2.07
C MET A 46 20.89 14.60 -3.33
N PHE A 47 21.39 14.99 -4.49
CA PHE A 47 20.75 14.73 -5.78
C PHE A 47 20.70 13.22 -6.10
N VAL A 48 21.83 12.50 -5.97
CA VAL A 48 21.89 11.05 -6.15
C VAL A 48 20.99 10.33 -5.14
N ARG A 49 21.04 10.72 -3.86
CA ARG A 49 20.19 10.16 -2.83
C ARG A 49 18.71 10.39 -3.13
N ARG A 50 18.36 11.53 -3.73
CA ARG A 50 16.99 11.83 -4.18
C ARG A 50 16.57 10.97 -5.38
N LEU A 51 17.45 10.77 -6.36
CA LEU A 51 17.20 9.88 -7.49
C LEU A 51 16.98 8.43 -7.03
N VAL A 52 17.85 7.93 -6.17
CA VAL A 52 17.73 6.56 -5.60
C VAL A 52 16.47 6.42 -4.78
N LYS A 53 16.11 7.46 -4.00
CA LYS A 53 14.88 7.45 -3.18
C LYS A 53 13.59 7.30 -4.00
N TYR A 54 13.57 7.77 -5.24
CA TYR A 54 12.37 7.76 -6.10
C TYR A 54 12.50 6.83 -7.32
N SER A 55 13.56 5.99 -7.38
CA SER A 55 13.71 5.03 -8.46
C SER A 55 12.65 3.94 -8.37
N GLU A 56 12.03 3.61 -9.49
CA GLU A 56 10.99 2.61 -9.65
C GLU A 56 11.49 1.46 -10.51
N LEU A 57 10.96 0.25 -10.27
CA LEU A 57 11.20 -0.93 -11.08
C LEU A 57 10.07 -1.04 -12.11
N ARG A 58 10.40 -1.38 -13.34
CA ARG A 58 9.42 -1.66 -14.41
C ARG A 58 9.78 -2.97 -15.07
N GLU A 59 8.78 -3.81 -15.27
CA GLU A 59 8.88 -5.09 -15.95
C GLU A 59 7.83 -5.16 -17.07
N ASP A 60 8.11 -5.89 -18.15
CA ASP A 60 7.28 -5.93 -19.36
C ASP A 60 5.85 -6.43 -19.12
N TRP A 61 5.65 -7.30 -18.12
CA TRP A 61 4.32 -7.80 -17.75
C TRP A 61 3.40 -6.73 -17.12
N GLU A 62 3.98 -5.66 -16.56
CA GLU A 62 3.20 -4.59 -15.92
C GLU A 62 2.37 -3.81 -16.96
N ASP A 63 2.81 -3.71 -18.20
CA ASP A 63 2.08 -3.03 -19.28
C ASP A 63 0.86 -3.86 -19.76
N ALA A 64 0.85 -5.18 -19.49
CA ALA A 64 -0.22 -6.08 -19.90
C ALA A 64 -1.43 -6.10 -18.94
N PHE A 65 -1.27 -5.74 -17.67
CA PHE A 65 -2.30 -5.92 -16.64
C PHE A 65 -3.17 -4.70 -16.32
N GLY A 66 -2.99 -3.58 -16.98
CA GLY A 66 -4.01 -2.55 -17.13
C GLY A 66 -4.39 -1.57 -16.03
N PRO A 67 -4.19 -1.74 -14.70
CA PRO A 67 -4.45 -0.64 -13.78
C PRO A 67 -3.37 0.46 -13.90
N HIS A 68 -3.77 1.72 -13.62
CA HIS A 68 -2.88 2.86 -13.71
C HIS A 68 -1.66 2.72 -12.80
N ARG A 69 -0.46 3.03 -13.33
CA ARG A 69 0.76 3.07 -12.54
C ARG A 69 1.00 4.46 -11.96
N PHE A 70 0.94 4.57 -10.64
CA PHE A 70 1.26 5.81 -9.92
C PHE A 70 2.76 5.94 -9.67
N SER A 71 3.27 7.18 -9.67
CA SER A 71 4.67 7.40 -9.29
C SER A 71 4.84 7.31 -7.78
N TYR A 72 5.95 6.69 -7.33
CA TYR A 72 6.27 6.59 -5.90
C TYR A 72 6.33 7.96 -5.22
N LYS A 73 6.90 8.95 -5.93
CA LYS A 73 7.02 10.31 -5.42
C LYS A 73 5.65 10.92 -5.11
N GLU A 74 4.69 10.71 -5.99
CA GLU A 74 3.31 11.18 -5.82
C GLU A 74 2.66 10.55 -4.59
N LEU A 75 2.70 9.21 -4.48
CA LEU A 75 2.14 8.48 -3.35
C LEU A 75 2.84 8.82 -2.03
N TYR A 76 4.17 8.98 -2.05
CA TYR A 76 4.94 9.41 -0.89
C TYR A 76 4.51 10.79 -0.38
N HIS A 77 4.26 11.74 -1.28
CA HIS A 77 3.77 13.07 -0.91
C HIS A 77 2.31 13.05 -0.47
N ALA A 78 1.45 12.29 -1.17
CA ALA A 78 0.03 12.16 -0.83
C ALA A 78 -0.18 11.54 0.55
N THR A 79 0.62 10.53 0.92
CA THR A 79 0.60 9.88 2.25
C THR A 79 1.37 10.66 3.33
N LYS A 80 1.96 11.82 2.97
CA LYS A 80 2.88 12.58 3.85
C LYS A 80 4.04 11.72 4.38
N GLY A 81 4.62 10.91 3.50
CA GLY A 81 5.72 10.01 3.81
C GLY A 81 5.31 8.75 4.57
N PHE A 82 4.08 8.28 4.38
CA PHE A 82 3.48 7.14 5.11
C PHE A 82 3.42 7.42 6.62
N SER A 83 2.98 8.64 6.97
CA SER A 83 2.87 9.06 8.37
C SER A 83 1.75 8.32 9.10
N ASP A 84 2.00 7.99 10.38
CA ASP A 84 1.02 7.33 11.27
C ASP A 84 -0.28 8.14 11.44
N LYS A 85 -0.24 9.47 11.23
CA LYS A 85 -1.44 10.32 11.24
C LYS A 85 -2.44 9.97 10.14
N ASN A 86 -1.97 9.35 9.06
CA ASN A 86 -2.78 8.94 7.93
C ASN A 86 -3.02 7.42 7.92
N LEU A 87 -2.54 6.69 8.93
CA LEU A 87 -2.71 5.25 9.03
C LEU A 87 -4.17 4.90 9.30
N LEU A 88 -4.78 4.11 8.42
CA LEU A 88 -6.14 3.59 8.56
C LEU A 88 -6.16 2.26 9.30
N GLY A 89 -5.13 1.44 9.11
CA GLY A 89 -4.97 0.14 9.73
C GLY A 89 -3.67 -0.53 9.33
N SER A 90 -3.21 -1.48 10.14
CA SER A 90 -2.03 -2.31 9.90
C SER A 90 -2.33 -3.75 10.29
N GLY A 91 -1.86 -4.71 9.50
CA GLY A 91 -2.06 -6.14 9.72
C GLY A 91 -1.01 -6.99 9.01
N GLY A 92 -1.23 -8.30 8.95
CA GLY A 92 -0.31 -9.25 8.31
C GLY A 92 -0.02 -8.95 6.83
N PHE A 93 -0.96 -8.31 6.14
CA PHE A 93 -0.87 -7.95 4.73
C PHE A 93 -0.22 -6.57 4.46
N GLY A 94 0.20 -5.86 5.52
CA GLY A 94 0.82 -4.54 5.42
C GLY A 94 0.03 -3.44 6.11
N SER A 95 0.30 -2.19 5.72
CA SER A 95 -0.31 -0.99 6.30
C SER A 95 -1.06 -0.19 5.25
N VAL A 96 -2.24 0.31 5.60
CA VAL A 96 -3.12 1.10 4.71
C VAL A 96 -3.15 2.54 5.19
N TYR A 97 -2.96 3.49 4.27
CA TYR A 97 -2.89 4.92 4.56
C TYR A 97 -3.94 5.69 3.76
N ARG A 98 -4.68 6.58 4.43
CA ARG A 98 -5.51 7.58 3.76
C ARG A 98 -4.63 8.59 3.05
N SER A 99 -4.98 8.95 1.83
CA SER A 99 -4.20 9.86 1.00
C SER A 99 -5.11 10.71 0.16
N ASN A 100 -4.64 11.90 -0.18
CA ASN A 100 -5.32 12.78 -1.12
C ASN A 100 -4.39 13.03 -2.33
N LEU A 101 -4.77 12.52 -3.49
CA LEU A 101 -4.09 12.78 -4.75
C LEU A 101 -4.42 14.20 -5.22
N ARG A 102 -3.45 14.86 -5.85
CA ARG A 102 -3.63 16.23 -6.33
C ARG A 102 -4.12 16.31 -7.79
N LYS A 103 -3.87 15.25 -8.56
CA LYS A 103 -4.23 15.21 -10.01
C LYS A 103 -4.55 13.75 -10.41
N PRO A 104 -5.84 13.41 -10.60
CA PRO A 104 -7.02 14.19 -10.20
C PRO A 104 -7.11 14.37 -8.68
N GLU A 105 -7.81 15.42 -8.22
CA GLU A 105 -8.07 15.60 -6.80
C GLU A 105 -9.07 14.54 -6.35
N MET A 106 -8.60 13.53 -5.59
CA MET A 106 -9.44 12.47 -5.06
C MET A 106 -8.83 11.84 -3.82
N GLU A 107 -9.68 11.39 -2.91
CA GLU A 107 -9.26 10.61 -1.76
C GLU A 107 -9.05 9.15 -2.15
N VAL A 108 -7.92 8.59 -1.71
CA VAL A 108 -7.53 7.20 -1.98
C VAL A 108 -7.01 6.52 -0.73
N ALA A 109 -7.08 5.20 -0.72
CA ALA A 109 -6.41 4.36 0.27
C ALA A 109 -5.18 3.71 -0.38
N VAL A 110 -4.00 3.93 0.21
CA VAL A 110 -2.74 3.34 -0.27
C VAL A 110 -2.33 2.21 0.66
N LYS A 111 -2.42 0.97 0.18
CA LYS A 111 -1.95 -0.24 0.88
C LYS A 111 -0.48 -0.44 0.57
N ARG A 112 0.37 -0.35 1.60
CA ARG A 112 1.79 -0.67 1.52
C ARG A 112 1.96 -2.13 1.93
N VAL A 113 2.20 -3.00 0.96
CA VAL A 113 2.35 -4.44 1.18
C VAL A 113 3.71 -4.72 1.79
N SER A 114 3.77 -5.60 2.80
CA SER A 114 5.03 -6.01 3.42
C SER A 114 5.90 -6.76 2.42
N HIS A 115 7.08 -6.21 2.12
CA HIS A 115 8.00 -6.77 1.11
C HIS A 115 8.96 -7.82 1.67
N GLU A 116 9.06 -7.95 2.99
CA GLU A 116 10.08 -8.81 3.63
C GLU A 116 9.88 -10.31 3.42
N SER A 117 8.75 -10.69 2.81
CA SER A 117 8.44 -12.09 2.52
C SER A 117 8.13 -12.32 1.03
N ARG A 118 8.48 -13.51 0.52
CA ARG A 118 7.97 -13.98 -0.79
C ARG A 118 6.45 -13.94 -0.86
N GLN A 119 5.78 -13.95 0.27
CA GLN A 119 4.33 -13.89 0.40
C GLN A 119 3.79 -12.52 -0.03
N GLY A 120 4.39 -11.41 0.39
CA GLY A 120 3.94 -10.05 0.01
C GLY A 120 3.95 -9.82 -1.50
N MET A 121 4.96 -10.33 -2.22
CA MET A 121 4.98 -10.26 -3.68
C MET A 121 3.86 -11.11 -4.30
N LYS A 122 3.58 -12.31 -3.77
CA LYS A 122 2.49 -13.16 -4.26
C LYS A 122 1.13 -12.50 -4.07
N GLU A 123 0.89 -11.88 -2.94
CA GLU A 123 -0.34 -11.14 -2.62
C GLU A 123 -0.50 -9.93 -3.53
N PHE A 124 0.56 -9.13 -3.71
CA PHE A 124 0.55 -8.00 -4.62
C PHE A 124 0.20 -8.41 -6.06
N VAL A 125 0.82 -9.47 -6.59
CA VAL A 125 0.53 -9.97 -7.92
C VAL A 125 -0.88 -10.54 -8.00
N ALA A 126 -1.34 -11.28 -6.97
CA ALA A 126 -2.69 -11.83 -6.91
C ALA A 126 -3.74 -10.71 -6.93
N GLU A 127 -3.55 -9.64 -6.16
CA GLU A 127 -4.44 -8.48 -6.16
C GLU A 127 -4.45 -7.76 -7.52
N LEU A 128 -3.30 -7.55 -8.14
CA LEU A 128 -3.24 -6.93 -9.47
C LEU A 128 -3.92 -7.79 -10.54
N ALA A 129 -3.63 -9.09 -10.55
CA ALA A 129 -4.17 -10.01 -11.55
C ALA A 129 -5.68 -10.17 -11.42
N SER A 130 -6.21 -10.26 -10.18
CA SER A 130 -7.62 -10.47 -9.91
C SER A 130 -8.43 -9.18 -10.03
N ILE A 131 -8.17 -8.17 -9.19
CA ILE A 131 -9.03 -6.98 -9.12
C ILE A 131 -8.62 -5.85 -10.07
N GLY A 132 -7.44 -5.94 -10.70
CA GLY A 132 -6.94 -4.88 -11.58
C GLY A 132 -7.88 -4.50 -12.72
N ARG A 133 -8.61 -5.47 -13.27
CA ARG A 133 -9.59 -5.30 -14.37
C ARG A 133 -11.05 -5.33 -13.92
N LEU A 134 -11.32 -5.84 -12.70
CA LEU A 134 -12.68 -5.97 -12.20
C LEU A 134 -13.32 -4.60 -11.97
N ARG A 135 -14.56 -4.44 -12.39
CA ARG A 135 -15.35 -3.22 -12.18
C ARG A 135 -16.77 -3.61 -11.80
N HIS A 136 -17.05 -3.56 -10.49
CA HIS A 136 -18.39 -3.85 -9.98
C HIS A 136 -18.68 -2.94 -8.78
N ARG A 137 -19.94 -2.50 -8.65
CA ARG A 137 -20.35 -1.54 -7.62
C ARG A 137 -20.18 -2.05 -6.18
N ASN A 138 -20.14 -3.36 -5.98
CA ASN A 138 -19.96 -4.00 -4.67
C ASN A 138 -18.54 -4.59 -4.48
N LEU A 139 -17.58 -4.19 -5.30
CA LEU A 139 -16.16 -4.45 -5.11
C LEU A 139 -15.42 -3.13 -4.85
N VAL A 140 -14.38 -3.18 -4.03
CA VAL A 140 -13.49 -2.03 -3.82
C VAL A 140 -12.65 -1.83 -5.07
N PRO A 141 -12.74 -0.69 -5.78
CA PRO A 141 -11.99 -0.48 -7.01
C PRO A 141 -10.50 -0.37 -6.74
N LEU A 142 -9.69 -1.15 -7.42
CA LEU A 142 -8.25 -0.90 -7.52
C LEU A 142 -8.02 0.15 -8.61
N LEU A 143 -7.50 1.31 -8.21
CA LEU A 143 -7.23 2.45 -9.10
C LEU A 143 -5.87 2.30 -9.78
N GLY A 144 -4.91 1.66 -9.10
CA GLY A 144 -3.59 1.45 -9.64
C GLY A 144 -2.59 0.93 -8.62
N TYR A 145 -1.33 0.99 -9.00
CA TYR A 145 -0.24 0.48 -8.18
C TYR A 145 1.04 1.28 -8.36
N CYS A 146 2.00 1.06 -7.46
CA CYS A 146 3.38 1.46 -7.63
C CYS A 146 4.30 0.34 -7.15
N ARG A 147 5.30 0.01 -7.96
CA ARG A 147 6.34 -0.95 -7.62
C ARG A 147 7.70 -0.28 -7.61
N ARG A 148 8.39 -0.46 -6.51
CA ARG A 148 9.72 0.08 -6.28
C ARG A 148 10.57 -0.98 -5.58
N LYS A 149 11.93 -0.87 -5.66
CA LYS A 149 12.82 -1.78 -4.92
C LYS A 149 12.51 -1.73 -3.42
N GLY A 150 12.04 -2.86 -2.88
CA GLY A 150 11.69 -2.99 -1.47
C GLY A 150 10.31 -2.45 -1.06
N GLU A 151 9.49 -1.95 -2.00
CA GLU A 151 8.16 -1.43 -1.68
C GLU A 151 7.14 -1.75 -2.77
N LEU A 152 5.98 -2.25 -2.35
CA LEU A 152 4.85 -2.58 -3.18
C LEU A 152 3.64 -1.81 -2.67
N LEU A 153 3.04 -0.97 -3.51
CA LEU A 153 1.92 -0.12 -3.16
C LEU A 153 0.74 -0.40 -4.06
N LEU A 154 -0.43 -0.60 -3.46
CA LEU A 154 -1.71 -0.71 -4.15
C LEU A 154 -2.56 0.51 -3.80
N VAL A 155 -3.23 1.10 -4.78
CA VAL A 155 -4.01 2.32 -4.63
C VAL A 155 -5.48 1.99 -4.89
N TYR A 156 -6.31 2.16 -3.87
CA TYR A 156 -7.74 1.88 -3.90
C TYR A 156 -8.55 3.15 -3.78
N ASP A 157 -9.78 3.09 -4.23
CA ASP A 157 -10.79 4.08 -3.88
C ASP A 157 -10.99 4.12 -2.35
N TYR A 158 -11.13 5.33 -1.77
CA TYR A 158 -11.25 5.48 -0.32
C TYR A 158 -12.67 5.19 0.16
N MET A 159 -12.79 4.32 1.15
CA MET A 159 -14.06 3.96 1.77
C MET A 159 -14.21 4.70 3.11
N PRO A 160 -14.96 5.82 3.15
CA PRO A 160 -14.98 6.73 4.30
C PRO A 160 -15.56 6.13 5.56
N ASN A 161 -16.45 5.16 5.43
CA ASN A 161 -17.08 4.49 6.58
C ASN A 161 -16.27 3.27 7.07
N GLY A 162 -15.11 2.97 6.46
CA GLY A 162 -14.20 1.90 6.91
C GLY A 162 -14.79 0.51 6.75
N SER A 163 -14.34 -0.44 7.56
CA SER A 163 -14.73 -1.84 7.48
C SER A 163 -15.95 -2.16 8.36
N LEU A 164 -16.74 -3.12 7.91
CA LEU A 164 -18.03 -3.52 8.52
C LEU A 164 -17.86 -4.07 9.95
N ASP A 165 -16.76 -4.76 10.25
CA ASP A 165 -16.46 -5.32 11.56
C ASP A 165 -16.49 -4.25 12.68
N LYS A 166 -16.10 -3.01 12.38
CA LYS A 166 -16.15 -1.89 13.32
C LYS A 166 -17.58 -1.55 13.78
N TYR A 167 -18.55 -1.78 12.89
CA TYR A 167 -19.98 -1.58 13.20
C TYR A 167 -20.60 -2.77 13.93
N LEU A 168 -19.97 -3.93 13.88
CA LEU A 168 -20.45 -5.14 14.55
C LEU A 168 -19.87 -5.27 15.96
N TYR A 169 -18.61 -4.82 16.19
CA TYR A 169 -17.86 -5.13 17.42
C TYR A 169 -17.37 -3.91 18.18
N ASP A 170 -17.10 -2.79 17.48
CA ASP A 170 -16.42 -1.63 18.06
C ASP A 170 -17.42 -0.53 18.42
N GLY A 171 -18.53 -0.67 18.90
CA GLY A 171 -19.55 0.32 19.33
C GLY A 171 -19.29 1.83 19.10
N SER A 172 -18.04 2.20 18.78
CA SER A 172 -17.60 3.58 18.52
C SER A 172 -18.08 4.15 17.17
N SER A 173 -18.28 3.29 16.17
CA SER A 173 -18.71 3.67 14.81
C SER A 173 -20.24 3.77 14.65
N GLY A 174 -21.00 3.55 15.73
CA GLY A 174 -22.45 3.42 15.70
C GLY A 174 -22.89 2.02 15.29
N THR A 175 -24.20 1.79 15.23
CA THR A 175 -24.77 0.50 14.85
C THR A 175 -25.44 0.59 13.48
N LEU A 176 -25.42 -0.51 12.74
CA LEU A 176 -26.20 -0.65 11.51
C LEU A 176 -27.58 -1.24 11.88
N ASP A 177 -28.65 -0.62 11.41
CA ASP A 177 -29.97 -1.20 11.49
C ASP A 177 -30.10 -2.43 10.58
N TRP A 178 -31.19 -3.20 10.76
CA TRP A 178 -31.40 -4.41 9.96
C TRP A 178 -31.51 -4.15 8.46
N ARG A 179 -32.11 -3.04 8.06
CA ARG A 179 -32.22 -2.66 6.64
C ARG A 179 -30.86 -2.42 6.02
N GLN A 180 -29.99 -1.73 6.74
CA GLN A 180 -28.61 -1.46 6.32
C GLN A 180 -27.79 -2.76 6.25
N ARG A 181 -27.89 -3.64 7.28
CA ARG A 181 -27.23 -4.96 7.27
C ARG A 181 -27.67 -5.79 6.07
N PHE A 182 -28.97 -5.86 5.82
CA PHE A 182 -29.53 -6.61 4.68
C PHE A 182 -29.06 -6.02 3.33
N HIS A 183 -28.94 -4.69 3.23
CA HIS A 183 -28.42 -4.04 2.05
C HIS A 183 -26.95 -4.42 1.80
N VAL A 184 -26.12 -4.43 2.84
CA VAL A 184 -24.71 -4.89 2.76
C VAL A 184 -24.63 -6.36 2.34
N ILE A 185 -25.44 -7.24 2.93
CA ILE A 185 -25.52 -8.66 2.57
C ILE A 185 -25.79 -8.83 1.07
N ARG A 186 -26.83 -8.14 0.56
CA ARG A 186 -27.16 -8.19 -0.86
C ARG A 186 -26.02 -7.68 -1.76
N GLY A 187 -25.34 -6.63 -1.32
CA GLY A 187 -24.18 -6.09 -2.04
C GLY A 187 -23.06 -7.10 -2.13
N VAL A 188 -22.68 -7.75 -1.02
CA VAL A 188 -21.62 -8.77 -1.01
C VAL A 188 -22.01 -9.97 -1.87
N ALA A 189 -23.27 -10.45 -1.77
CA ALA A 189 -23.78 -11.52 -2.63
C ALA A 189 -23.69 -11.18 -4.13
N SER A 190 -24.06 -9.93 -4.50
CA SER A 190 -23.95 -9.46 -5.88
C SER A 190 -22.48 -9.38 -6.35
N GLY A 191 -21.57 -8.96 -5.45
CA GLY A 191 -20.13 -8.98 -5.75
C GLY A 191 -19.59 -10.38 -5.97
N LEU A 192 -19.98 -11.36 -5.15
CA LEU A 192 -19.57 -12.75 -5.31
C LEU A 192 -20.15 -13.39 -6.59
N LEU A 193 -21.41 -13.13 -6.91
CA LEU A 193 -22.01 -13.59 -8.16
C LEU A 193 -21.21 -13.09 -9.37
N TYR A 194 -20.86 -11.79 -9.36
CA TYR A 194 -20.05 -11.20 -10.42
C TYR A 194 -18.67 -11.90 -10.54
N LEU A 195 -18.02 -12.19 -9.41
CA LEU A 195 -16.71 -12.85 -9.40
C LEU A 195 -16.76 -14.28 -9.90
N HIS A 196 -17.85 -15.00 -9.62
CA HIS A 196 -17.96 -16.43 -9.92
C HIS A 196 -18.54 -16.71 -11.31
N GLU A 197 -19.46 -15.85 -11.81
CA GLU A 197 -20.25 -16.16 -13.01
C GLU A 197 -20.14 -15.09 -14.10
N ASP A 198 -20.17 -13.79 -13.75
CA ASP A 198 -20.40 -12.72 -14.72
C ASP A 198 -19.11 -12.20 -15.38
N TRP A 199 -17.95 -12.45 -14.76
CA TRP A 199 -16.68 -11.97 -15.31
C TRP A 199 -16.03 -13.01 -16.25
N GLU A 200 -15.05 -12.57 -17.06
CA GLU A 200 -14.34 -13.37 -18.06
C GLU A 200 -13.70 -14.65 -17.51
N GLN A 201 -13.30 -14.65 -16.26
CA GLN A 201 -12.71 -15.76 -15.52
C GLN A 201 -13.39 -15.92 -14.16
N VAL A 202 -13.38 -17.12 -13.62
CA VAL A 202 -13.84 -17.35 -12.25
C VAL A 202 -12.81 -16.82 -11.28
N VAL A 203 -13.20 -15.90 -10.38
CA VAL A 203 -12.36 -15.39 -9.31
C VAL A 203 -12.83 -15.90 -7.97
N ILE A 204 -12.03 -16.73 -7.32
CA ILE A 204 -12.29 -17.19 -5.95
C ILE A 204 -11.61 -16.23 -4.98
N HIS A 205 -12.37 -15.61 -4.09
CA HIS A 205 -11.88 -14.60 -3.16
C HIS A 205 -11.03 -15.18 -2.03
N ARG A 206 -11.52 -16.26 -1.41
CA ARG A 206 -10.85 -17.07 -0.37
C ARG A 206 -10.74 -16.45 1.03
N ASP A 207 -11.24 -15.21 1.23
CA ASP A 207 -11.23 -14.55 2.53
C ASP A 207 -12.45 -13.62 2.74
N VAL A 208 -13.65 -14.16 2.50
CA VAL A 208 -14.91 -13.43 2.70
C VAL A 208 -15.22 -13.35 4.20
N LYS A 209 -15.24 -12.13 4.77
CA LYS A 209 -15.50 -11.84 6.20
C LYS A 209 -15.83 -10.36 6.40
N ALA A 210 -16.40 -9.98 7.56
CA ALA A 210 -16.81 -8.59 7.82
C ALA A 210 -15.65 -7.58 7.75
N SER A 211 -14.44 -7.92 8.16
CA SER A 211 -13.29 -7.00 8.10
C SER A 211 -12.83 -6.71 6.68
N ASN A 212 -13.18 -7.55 5.70
CA ASN A 212 -12.89 -7.37 4.28
C ASN A 212 -14.04 -6.73 3.49
N VAL A 213 -15.16 -6.44 4.14
CA VAL A 213 -16.28 -5.66 3.58
C VAL A 213 -16.14 -4.21 4.03
N LEU A 214 -15.88 -3.31 3.09
CA LEU A 214 -15.76 -1.88 3.34
C LEU A 214 -17.06 -1.16 3.00
N LEU A 215 -17.35 -0.07 3.71
CA LEU A 215 -18.55 0.73 3.51
C LEU A 215 -18.21 2.05 2.83
N ASP A 216 -18.84 2.30 1.69
CA ASP A 216 -18.70 3.59 0.98
C ASP A 216 -19.47 4.72 1.71
N SER A 217 -19.51 5.92 1.13
CA SER A 217 -20.17 7.10 1.70
C SER A 217 -21.66 6.90 1.99
N GLU A 218 -22.31 6.02 1.25
CA GLU A 218 -23.75 5.69 1.40
C GLU A 218 -23.96 4.44 2.25
N LYS A 219 -22.90 3.86 2.82
CA LYS A 219 -22.89 2.58 3.55
C LYS A 219 -23.26 1.37 2.69
N ASN A 220 -22.99 1.43 1.37
CA ASN A 220 -23.04 0.23 0.54
C ASN A 220 -21.85 -0.67 0.85
N GLY A 221 -22.08 -1.97 0.97
CA GLY A 221 -21.02 -2.95 1.17
C GLY A 221 -20.22 -3.18 -0.11
N ARG A 222 -18.89 -3.07 0.00
CA ARG A 222 -17.93 -3.36 -1.06
C ARG A 222 -16.89 -4.36 -0.57
N LEU A 223 -16.82 -5.51 -1.23
CA LEU A 223 -15.83 -6.55 -0.92
C LEU A 223 -14.45 -6.11 -1.39
N GLY A 224 -13.46 -6.23 -0.53
CA GLY A 224 -12.05 -5.86 -0.78
C GLY A 224 -11.09 -6.91 -0.29
N ASP A 225 -9.79 -6.61 -0.35
CA ASP A 225 -8.66 -7.48 0.03
C ASP A 225 -8.57 -8.78 -0.77
N PHE A 226 -8.15 -8.66 -2.03
CA PHE A 226 -7.99 -9.77 -2.97
C PHE A 226 -6.59 -10.43 -2.92
N GLY A 227 -5.81 -10.19 -1.87
CA GLY A 227 -4.44 -10.71 -1.72
C GLY A 227 -4.34 -12.24 -1.71
N LEU A 228 -5.44 -12.92 -1.40
CA LEU A 228 -5.55 -14.38 -1.44
C LEU A 228 -6.29 -14.92 -2.68
N ALA A 229 -6.82 -14.05 -3.54
CA ALA A 229 -7.68 -14.46 -4.65
C ALA A 229 -6.98 -15.38 -5.67
N ARG A 230 -7.77 -16.19 -6.36
CA ARG A 230 -7.34 -17.08 -7.44
C ARG A 230 -8.25 -16.94 -8.64
N LEU A 231 -7.64 -17.04 -9.82
CA LEU A 231 -8.34 -16.99 -11.10
C LEU A 231 -8.28 -18.35 -11.75
N TYR A 232 -9.39 -18.72 -12.38
CA TYR A 232 -9.54 -19.93 -13.18
C TYR A 232 -10.38 -19.61 -14.43
N ASP A 233 -10.11 -20.28 -15.53
CA ASP A 233 -10.98 -20.20 -16.70
C ASP A 233 -12.30 -20.93 -16.41
N HIS A 234 -13.40 -20.42 -16.95
CA HIS A 234 -14.70 -21.09 -16.81
C HIS A 234 -14.64 -22.53 -17.33
N GLY A 235 -15.11 -23.48 -16.53
CA GLY A 235 -15.06 -24.90 -16.85
C GLY A 235 -13.72 -25.58 -16.57
N ALA A 236 -12.71 -24.87 -16.11
CA ALA A 236 -11.45 -25.48 -15.68
C ALA A 236 -11.59 -26.10 -14.28
N ASP A 237 -10.93 -27.24 -14.06
CA ASP A 237 -10.84 -27.85 -12.73
C ASP A 237 -10.01 -26.98 -11.78
N ALA A 238 -10.56 -26.73 -10.59
CA ALA A 238 -9.84 -26.03 -9.54
C ALA A 238 -8.57 -26.81 -9.15
N GLN A 239 -7.42 -26.14 -9.26
CA GLN A 239 -6.14 -26.73 -8.89
C GLN A 239 -5.97 -26.78 -7.37
N THR A 240 -5.28 -27.79 -6.87
CA THR A 240 -4.88 -27.88 -5.46
C THR A 240 -4.02 -26.69 -5.07
N THR A 241 -4.37 -26.03 -4.00
CA THR A 241 -3.65 -24.87 -3.47
C THR A 241 -3.37 -25.05 -1.98
N HIS A 242 -2.50 -24.22 -1.43
CA HIS A 242 -2.37 -24.16 0.03
C HIS A 242 -3.69 -23.69 0.64
N VAL A 243 -4.11 -24.36 1.72
CA VAL A 243 -5.24 -23.92 2.52
C VAL A 243 -4.88 -22.58 3.16
N VAL A 244 -5.56 -21.52 2.72
CA VAL A 244 -5.39 -20.17 3.23
C VAL A 244 -6.76 -19.54 3.42
N GLY A 245 -6.85 -18.53 4.29
CA GLY A 245 -8.08 -17.84 4.66
C GLY A 245 -8.17 -17.69 6.17
N THR A 246 -9.30 -17.17 6.64
CA THR A 246 -9.55 -16.92 8.06
C THR A 246 -10.23 -18.12 8.72
N MET A 247 -9.66 -18.61 9.84
CA MET A 247 -10.25 -19.67 10.64
C MET A 247 -11.71 -19.31 10.98
N GLY A 248 -12.62 -20.29 10.86
CA GLY A 248 -14.06 -20.08 11.07
C GLY A 248 -14.86 -19.71 9.83
N TYR A 249 -14.19 -19.26 8.77
CA TYR A 249 -14.78 -19.03 7.44
C TYR A 249 -14.33 -20.07 6.42
N LEU A 250 -13.36 -20.92 6.79
CA LEU A 250 -12.84 -21.97 5.91
C LEU A 250 -13.85 -23.07 5.72
N ALA A 251 -14.20 -23.36 4.48
CA ALA A 251 -15.04 -24.49 4.11
C ALA A 251 -14.36 -25.82 4.48
N PRO A 252 -15.06 -26.78 5.10
CA PRO A 252 -14.50 -28.05 5.52
C PRO A 252 -13.83 -28.81 4.37
N GLU A 253 -14.46 -28.82 3.20
CA GLU A 253 -13.95 -29.48 2.00
C GLU A 253 -12.63 -28.90 1.50
N LEU A 254 -12.35 -27.60 1.75
CA LEU A 254 -11.07 -27.00 1.41
C LEU A 254 -9.92 -27.65 2.18
N GLY A 255 -10.14 -27.99 3.46
CA GLY A 255 -9.16 -28.70 4.28
C GLY A 255 -8.85 -30.11 3.77
N HIS A 256 -9.83 -30.81 3.20
CA HIS A 256 -9.68 -32.16 2.68
C HIS A 256 -9.15 -32.22 1.25
N THR A 257 -9.64 -31.34 0.38
CA THR A 257 -9.31 -31.37 -1.05
C THR A 257 -8.14 -30.47 -1.43
N GLY A 258 -7.87 -29.44 -0.63
CA GLY A 258 -6.95 -28.35 -0.98
C GLY A 258 -7.44 -27.51 -2.17
N LYS A 259 -8.68 -27.70 -2.67
CA LYS A 259 -9.22 -27.01 -3.84
C LYS A 259 -10.13 -25.86 -3.43
N ALA A 260 -9.75 -24.63 -3.80
CA ALA A 260 -10.61 -23.47 -3.65
C ALA A 260 -11.56 -23.37 -4.86
N THR A 261 -12.86 -23.30 -4.59
CA THR A 261 -13.93 -23.25 -5.58
C THR A 261 -14.93 -22.14 -5.24
N PRO A 262 -15.86 -21.75 -6.14
CA PRO A 262 -16.95 -20.85 -5.79
C PRO A 262 -17.72 -21.30 -4.55
N SER A 263 -17.92 -22.61 -4.36
CA SER A 263 -18.60 -23.18 -3.19
C SER A 263 -17.86 -22.89 -1.88
N THR A 264 -16.53 -22.80 -1.89
CA THR A 264 -15.76 -22.42 -0.68
C THR A 264 -15.98 -20.95 -0.28
N ASP A 265 -16.15 -20.04 -1.25
CA ASP A 265 -16.55 -18.65 -0.98
C ASP A 265 -18.02 -18.56 -0.51
N VAL A 266 -18.92 -19.38 -1.07
CA VAL A 266 -20.33 -19.45 -0.61
C VAL A 266 -20.39 -19.93 0.83
N PHE A 267 -19.58 -20.91 1.24
CA PHE A 267 -19.49 -21.33 2.64
C PHE A 267 -19.02 -20.16 3.53
N ALA A 268 -17.94 -19.47 3.14
CA ALA A 268 -17.44 -18.30 3.86
C ALA A 268 -18.49 -17.18 3.93
N PHE A 269 -19.27 -16.98 2.85
CA PHE A 269 -20.41 -16.07 2.84
C PHE A 269 -21.49 -16.50 3.81
N GLY A 270 -21.77 -17.80 3.97
CA GLY A 270 -22.66 -18.31 5.02
C GLY A 270 -22.19 -17.97 6.43
N ALA A 271 -20.89 -18.11 6.72
CA ALA A 271 -20.31 -17.68 7.99
C ALA A 271 -20.40 -16.15 8.18
N PHE A 272 -20.17 -15.38 7.14
CA PHE A 272 -20.38 -13.91 7.12
C PHE A 272 -21.84 -13.54 7.38
N LEU A 273 -22.82 -14.28 6.87
CA LEU A 273 -24.23 -14.04 7.18
C LEU A 273 -24.52 -14.22 8.66
N LEU A 274 -23.98 -15.25 9.29
CA LEU A 274 -24.11 -15.44 10.74
C LEU A 274 -23.43 -14.30 11.51
N GLU A 275 -22.25 -13.89 11.10
CA GLU A 275 -21.51 -12.78 11.70
C GLU A 275 -22.30 -11.47 11.67
N ILE A 276 -22.83 -11.08 10.51
CA ILE A 276 -23.55 -9.80 10.35
C ILE A 276 -24.93 -9.82 11.01
N THR A 277 -25.58 -11.00 11.13
CA THR A 277 -26.89 -11.12 11.79
C THR A 277 -26.79 -11.16 13.29
N CYS A 278 -25.82 -11.90 13.83
CA CYS A 278 -25.64 -12.06 15.27
C CYS A 278 -24.84 -10.89 15.90
N GLY A 279 -24.03 -10.17 15.11
CA GLY A 279 -23.18 -9.10 15.63
C GLY A 279 -22.05 -9.58 16.53
N GLU A 280 -21.76 -10.90 16.54
CA GLU A 280 -20.69 -11.52 17.28
C GLU A 280 -19.74 -12.25 16.32
N GLY A 281 -18.42 -11.93 16.42
CA GLY A 281 -17.40 -12.67 15.71
C GLY A 281 -17.30 -14.08 16.27
N GLN A 282 -17.42 -15.08 15.44
CA GLN A 282 -17.41 -16.49 15.86
C GLN A 282 -16.12 -16.90 16.60
N PHE A 283 -15.07 -16.05 16.63
CA PHE A 283 -13.77 -16.41 17.21
C PHE A 283 -13.07 -15.36 18.07
N SER A 284 -13.74 -14.26 18.42
CA SER A 284 -13.12 -13.18 19.22
C SER A 284 -13.01 -13.49 20.72
N LYS A 285 -13.57 -14.61 21.22
CA LYS A 285 -13.52 -14.96 22.65
C LYS A 285 -13.30 -16.44 22.89
N THR A 286 -12.16 -16.98 22.49
CA THR A 286 -11.65 -18.21 23.07
C THR A 286 -10.65 -17.90 24.20
N SER A 287 -11.10 -17.06 25.14
CA SER A 287 -10.58 -17.05 26.51
C SER A 287 -11.69 -16.54 27.43
N ALA A 288 -12.24 -17.50 28.19
CA ALA A 288 -13.20 -17.33 29.29
C ALA A 288 -14.61 -16.86 28.91
N THR A 289 -15.45 -17.76 28.66
CA THR A 289 -16.76 -18.02 29.25
C THR A 289 -17.62 -18.74 28.21
N THR A 290 -17.91 -19.98 28.48
CA THR A 290 -18.94 -20.81 27.86
C THR A 290 -20.26 -20.03 27.83
N ALA A 291 -20.54 -19.37 26.69
CA ALA A 291 -21.90 -19.02 26.34
C ALA A 291 -22.36 -20.06 25.33
N SER A 292 -23.10 -21.05 25.87
CA SER A 292 -23.79 -22.07 25.12
C SER A 292 -24.83 -21.42 24.19
N CYS A 293 -24.51 -21.26 22.91
CA CYS A 293 -25.55 -21.27 21.90
C CYS A 293 -26.01 -22.72 21.72
N SER A 294 -26.99 -23.12 22.51
CA SER A 294 -27.70 -24.38 22.33
C SER A 294 -28.58 -24.29 21.08
N TRP A 295 -28.06 -24.73 19.98
CA TRP A 295 -28.84 -25.11 18.82
C TRP A 295 -28.87 -26.63 18.73
N ILE A 296 -29.61 -27.27 19.63
CA ILE A 296 -30.17 -28.62 19.46
C ILE A 296 -31.52 -28.59 20.19
N GLY A 297 -32.58 -28.60 19.45
CA GLY A 297 -33.95 -28.80 19.88
C GLY A 297 -34.78 -28.96 18.65
#